data_577ba32989215166c8440067c3beec50
#
_entry.id   577ba32989215166c8440067c3beec50
#
_cell.length_a   1.000
_cell.length_b   1.000
_cell.length_c   1.000
_cell.angle_alpha   90.00
_cell.angle_beta   90.00
_cell.angle_gamma   90.00
#
_symmetry.space_group_name_H-M   'P 1'
#
loop_
_entity.id
_entity.type
_entity.pdbx_description
1 polymer ?
#
loop_
_entity_poly.entity_id
_entity_poly.type
_entity_poly.pdbx_seq_one_letter_code
_entity_poly.pdbx_strand_id
1 'polypeptide(L)'
;MKLRKEIYKSIKINFIAAMQEIKKINDSVSLNNFQSKYLGKNSILCYYFSKLVTLNISERIKCSTILNSFKQKIKNKIYKKKIKLKNNKLINQKNKYFIDYTLPGRKMERGSLHPITMIMEEIIEIFNYLGFNIYYGPEIENKYYNFDALNIPHNHPARNISDTFWFNSNYVLRTQTSSMQIRVLEKNPGPIRAIIPGKVYRRDYDHTHTPMFHQIEGLIVDESISFSNLKWILENFVIQILKKNIKIRFRSSYFPFTCPSAEMDIQDKNGNWLEILGCGMVHPNVLKTCNIDGNVYSACAFGIGIERIAMLKYSISDIRCFFENDIRFLKQFV
;
A
#
# COMPACT_ATOMS: atom_id res chain seq x y z
N MET A 1 61.07 68.29 -11.61
CA MET A 1 60.93 67.66 -10.25
C MET A 1 59.66 68.05 -9.48
N LYS A 2 59.17 69.25 -9.50
CA LYS A 2 57.93 69.69 -8.74
C LYS A 2 56.66 68.95 -9.23
N LEU A 3 56.42 68.90 -10.52
CA LEU A 3 55.22 68.29 -11.11
C LEU A 3 55.07 66.76 -10.77
N ARG A 4 56.19 66.04 -10.74
CA ARG A 4 56.20 64.59 -10.36
C ARG A 4 55.79 64.41 -8.89
N LYS A 5 56.30 65.23 -7.96
CA LYS A 5 55.96 65.11 -6.54
C LYS A 5 54.49 65.44 -6.30
N GLU A 6 53.92 66.39 -7.04
CA GLU A 6 52.49 66.73 -6.96
C GLU A 6 51.57 65.64 -7.48
N ILE A 7 51.88 65.06 -8.64
CA ILE A 7 51.13 63.93 -9.20
C ILE A 7 51.18 62.77 -8.23
N TYR A 8 52.35 62.42 -7.71
CA TYR A 8 52.49 61.30 -6.76
C TYR A 8 51.71 61.53 -5.48
N LYS A 9 51.73 62.75 -4.91
CA LYS A 9 50.95 63.12 -3.71
C LYS A 9 49.44 63.02 -3.96
N SER A 10 48.97 63.53 -5.11
CA SER A 10 47.56 63.49 -5.52
C SER A 10 47.07 62.01 -5.76
N ILE A 11 47.88 61.15 -6.40
CA ILE A 11 47.55 59.77 -6.59
C ILE A 11 47.40 59.00 -5.25
N LYS A 12 48.31 59.31 -4.29
CA LYS A 12 48.28 58.66 -2.98
C LYS A 12 47.06 59.08 -2.17
N ILE A 13 46.70 60.39 -2.21
CA ILE A 13 45.48 60.91 -1.54
C ILE A 13 44.23 60.25 -2.13
N ASN A 14 44.10 60.22 -3.47
CA ASN A 14 42.96 59.61 -4.13
C ASN A 14 42.89 58.08 -3.89
N PHE A 15 44.03 57.40 -3.74
CA PHE A 15 44.06 56.00 -3.37
C PHE A 15 43.51 55.76 -1.98
N ILE A 16 43.91 56.54 -0.98
CA ILE A 16 43.42 56.47 0.40
C ILE A 16 41.91 56.71 0.43
N ALA A 17 41.44 57.75 -0.28
CA ALA A 17 40.02 58.06 -0.38
C ALA A 17 39.21 56.88 -1.02
N ALA A 18 39.72 56.31 -2.11
CA ALA A 18 39.09 55.14 -2.75
C ALA A 18 39.00 53.93 -1.80
N MET A 19 40.07 53.69 -1.01
CA MET A 19 40.07 52.58 -0.04
C MET A 19 39.10 52.78 1.13
N GLN A 20 38.85 54.01 1.52
CA GLN A 20 37.85 54.35 2.54
C GLN A 20 36.42 54.26 1.97
N GLU A 21 36.20 54.79 0.76
CA GLU A 21 34.89 54.78 0.09
C GLU A 21 34.39 53.36 -0.19
N ILE A 22 35.25 52.46 -0.70
CA ILE A 22 34.85 51.08 -1.01
C ILE A 22 34.45 50.27 0.23
N LYS A 23 34.99 50.62 1.41
CA LYS A 23 34.60 49.98 2.68
C LYS A 23 33.13 50.26 3.04
N LYS A 24 32.64 51.44 2.74
CA LYS A 24 31.28 51.91 3.08
C LYS A 24 30.19 51.40 2.12
N ILE A 25 30.55 50.84 0.97
CA ILE A 25 29.60 50.39 -0.03
C ILE A 25 28.92 49.08 0.44
N ASN A 26 27.59 49.06 0.46
CA ASN A 26 26.82 47.88 0.89
C ASN A 26 25.83 47.34 -0.17
N ASP A 27 25.74 47.98 -1.33
CA ASP A 27 24.85 47.59 -2.42
C ASP A 27 25.57 47.56 -3.78
N SER A 28 24.93 46.91 -4.76
CA SER A 28 25.53 46.74 -6.10
C SER A 28 25.51 48.00 -6.95
N VAL A 29 24.55 48.91 -6.71
CA VAL A 29 24.44 50.18 -7.47
C VAL A 29 25.57 51.10 -7.10
N SER A 30 25.77 51.33 -5.78
CA SER A 30 26.89 52.10 -5.26
C SER A 30 28.25 51.54 -5.68
N LEU A 31 28.38 50.20 -5.77
CA LEU A 31 29.62 49.58 -6.26
C LEU A 31 29.86 49.84 -7.75
N ASN A 32 28.83 49.85 -8.57
CA ASN A 32 28.94 50.20 -9.99
C ASN A 32 29.30 51.68 -10.18
N ASN A 33 28.68 52.59 -9.40
CA ASN A 33 29.02 54.00 -9.40
C ASN A 33 30.50 54.26 -8.99
N PHE A 34 30.96 53.54 -7.95
CA PHE A 34 32.36 53.56 -7.55
C PHE A 34 33.28 53.06 -8.67
N GLN A 35 32.91 51.96 -9.35
CA GLN A 35 33.68 51.45 -10.49
C GLN A 35 33.76 52.46 -11.62
N SER A 36 32.68 53.13 -11.97
CA SER A 36 32.63 54.16 -13.01
C SER A 36 33.48 55.37 -12.65
N LYS A 37 33.44 55.84 -11.37
CA LYS A 37 34.22 56.95 -10.85
C LYS A 37 35.73 56.75 -10.94
N TYR A 38 36.21 55.54 -10.62
CA TYR A 38 37.65 55.23 -10.55
C TYR A 38 38.22 54.53 -11.79
N LEU A 39 37.42 53.73 -12.52
CA LEU A 39 37.87 52.91 -13.61
C LEU A 39 37.16 53.20 -14.97
N GLY A 40 36.16 54.05 -14.99
CA GLY A 40 35.41 54.43 -16.18
C GLY A 40 36.22 55.27 -17.17
N LYS A 41 35.64 55.55 -18.36
CA LYS A 41 36.31 56.35 -19.40
C LYS A 41 36.68 57.78 -18.93
N ASN A 42 35.86 58.42 -18.11
CA ASN A 42 36.10 59.74 -17.54
C ASN A 42 36.56 59.67 -16.08
N SER A 43 37.27 58.62 -15.70
CA SER A 43 37.67 58.38 -14.32
C SER A 43 38.89 59.17 -13.93
N ILE A 44 39.06 59.38 -12.61
CA ILE A 44 40.24 59.99 -11.99
C ILE A 44 41.54 59.36 -12.52
N LEU A 45 41.54 58.02 -12.74
CA LEU A 45 42.69 57.30 -13.30
C LEU A 45 42.99 57.76 -14.73
N CYS A 46 41.97 57.84 -15.60
CA CYS A 46 42.15 58.30 -16.98
C CYS A 46 42.71 59.73 -17.06
N TYR A 47 42.24 60.58 -16.17
CA TYR A 47 42.80 61.98 -16.04
C TYR A 47 44.28 61.95 -15.68
N TYR A 48 44.74 61.15 -14.77
CA TYR A 48 46.15 61.01 -14.46
C TYR A 48 46.96 60.36 -15.60
N PHE A 49 46.44 59.43 -16.29
CA PHE A 49 47.10 58.82 -17.44
C PHE A 49 47.31 59.80 -18.59
N SER A 50 46.35 60.72 -18.85
CA SER A 50 46.51 61.75 -19.87
C SER A 50 47.59 62.75 -19.49
N LYS A 51 47.74 63.10 -18.19
CA LYS A 51 48.81 63.97 -17.72
C LYS A 51 50.23 63.36 -17.79
N LEU A 52 50.34 62.03 -17.90
CA LEU A 52 51.65 61.40 -18.07
C LEU A 52 52.29 61.69 -19.43
N VAL A 53 51.54 62.13 -20.43
CA VAL A 53 52.04 62.40 -21.78
C VAL A 53 52.98 63.62 -21.74
N THR A 54 52.79 64.52 -20.78
CA THR A 54 53.62 65.77 -20.64
C THR A 54 54.93 65.59 -19.86
N LEU A 55 55.21 64.32 -19.40
CA LEU A 55 56.44 64.03 -18.63
C LEU A 55 57.51 63.39 -19.49
N ASN A 56 58.80 63.54 -19.10
CA ASN A 56 59.92 62.84 -19.71
C ASN A 56 59.81 61.35 -19.60
N ILE A 57 60.35 60.55 -20.59
CA ILE A 57 60.22 59.09 -20.72
C ILE A 57 60.56 58.32 -19.42
N SER A 58 61.64 58.69 -18.74
CA SER A 58 62.09 58.04 -17.50
C SER A 58 61.12 58.26 -16.31
N GLU A 59 60.55 59.41 -16.23
CA GLU A 59 59.56 59.80 -15.17
C GLU A 59 58.15 59.22 -15.52
N ARG A 60 57.81 59.19 -16.80
CA ARG A 60 56.58 58.58 -17.30
C ARG A 60 56.47 57.10 -16.95
N ILE A 61 57.56 56.36 -17.16
CA ILE A 61 57.62 54.90 -16.81
C ILE A 61 57.37 54.67 -15.32
N LYS A 62 58.07 55.46 -14.44
CA LYS A 62 57.88 55.35 -12.98
C LYS A 62 56.47 55.69 -12.52
N CYS A 63 55.85 56.75 -13.04
CA CYS A 63 54.51 57.15 -12.69
C CYS A 63 53.43 56.18 -13.28
N SER A 64 53.63 55.64 -14.48
CA SER A 64 52.71 54.63 -15.09
C SER A 64 52.70 53.36 -14.29
N THR A 65 53.83 52.87 -13.78
CA THR A 65 53.87 51.67 -12.92
C THR A 65 53.06 51.85 -11.66
N ILE A 66 53.12 53.02 -11.03
CA ILE A 66 52.34 53.35 -9.80
C ILE A 66 50.87 53.41 -10.12
N LEU A 67 50.43 54.08 -11.22
CA LEU A 67 49.05 54.15 -11.63
C LEU A 67 48.47 52.76 -11.99
N ASN A 68 49.26 51.94 -12.69
CA ASN A 68 48.85 50.57 -13.02
C ASN A 68 48.71 49.72 -11.75
N SER A 69 49.61 49.83 -10.78
CA SER A 69 49.48 49.14 -9.49
C SER A 69 48.23 49.59 -8.72
N PHE A 70 47.90 50.87 -8.76
CA PHE A 70 46.69 51.43 -8.16
C PHE A 70 45.42 50.89 -8.86
N LYS A 71 45.38 50.96 -10.22
CA LYS A 71 44.31 50.38 -11.02
C LYS A 71 44.05 48.91 -10.67
N GLN A 72 45.11 48.13 -10.55
CA GLN A 72 44.97 46.70 -10.22
C GLN A 72 44.48 46.46 -8.79
N LYS A 73 44.95 47.25 -7.82
CA LYS A 73 44.48 47.18 -6.43
C LYS A 73 42.98 47.52 -6.31
N ILE A 74 42.50 48.54 -7.03
CA ILE A 74 41.09 48.90 -7.06
C ILE A 74 40.26 47.76 -7.72
N LYS A 75 40.68 47.25 -8.88
CA LYS A 75 40.02 46.11 -9.56
C LYS A 75 39.84 44.93 -8.61
N ASN A 76 40.92 44.54 -7.92
CA ASN A 76 40.89 43.41 -6.99
C ASN A 76 39.95 43.67 -5.80
N LYS A 77 39.87 44.89 -5.29
CA LYS A 77 38.95 45.22 -4.20
C LYS A 77 37.50 45.23 -4.65
N ILE A 78 37.21 45.76 -5.84
CA ILE A 78 35.87 45.69 -6.45
C ILE A 78 35.43 44.27 -6.63
N TYR A 79 36.30 43.41 -7.18
CA TYR A 79 36.00 41.98 -7.38
C TYR A 79 35.68 41.28 -6.06
N LYS A 80 36.53 41.46 -5.02
CA LYS A 80 36.27 40.86 -3.69
C LYS A 80 34.96 41.38 -3.08
N LYS A 81 34.63 42.65 -3.23
CA LYS A 81 33.39 43.23 -2.70
C LYS A 81 32.17 42.73 -3.46
N LYS A 82 32.27 42.54 -4.79
CA LYS A 82 31.20 41.98 -5.65
C LYS A 82 30.84 40.53 -5.24
N ILE A 83 31.85 39.70 -4.97
CA ILE A 83 31.64 38.33 -4.46
C ILE A 83 30.93 38.39 -3.10
N LYS A 84 31.43 39.26 -2.17
CA LYS A 84 30.80 39.36 -0.85
C LYS A 84 29.33 39.77 -0.91
N LEU A 85 28.99 40.76 -1.75
CA LEU A 85 27.60 41.20 -1.95
C LEU A 85 26.71 40.11 -2.59
N LYS A 86 27.28 39.33 -3.53
CA LYS A 86 26.56 38.19 -4.13
C LYS A 86 26.28 37.12 -3.09
N ASN A 87 27.27 36.76 -2.27
CA ASN A 87 27.11 35.73 -1.23
C ASN A 87 26.10 36.16 -0.16
N ASN A 88 26.12 37.44 0.25
CA ASN A 88 25.15 37.98 1.22
C ASN A 88 23.71 37.93 0.64
N LYS A 89 23.53 38.22 -0.64
CA LYS A 89 22.21 38.04 -1.30
C LYS A 89 21.72 36.60 -1.30
N LEU A 90 22.61 35.63 -1.57
CA LEU A 90 22.29 34.20 -1.56
C LEU A 90 21.95 33.72 -0.13
N ILE A 91 22.67 34.20 0.88
CA ILE A 91 22.39 33.85 2.29
C ILE A 91 21.03 34.40 2.71
N ASN A 92 20.73 35.67 2.37
CA ASN A 92 19.45 36.29 2.69
C ASN A 92 18.27 35.64 1.93
N GLN A 93 18.48 35.14 0.72
CA GLN A 93 17.47 34.37 -0.03
C GLN A 93 17.25 32.99 0.58
N LYS A 94 18.31 32.27 1.02
CA LYS A 94 18.18 31.02 1.72
C LYS A 94 17.40 31.14 3.03
N ASN A 95 17.64 32.18 3.78
CA ASN A 95 16.92 32.42 5.05
C ASN A 95 15.43 32.75 4.87
N LYS A 96 15.03 33.20 3.66
CA LYS A 96 13.64 33.55 3.37
C LYS A 96 12.77 32.31 3.01
N TYR A 97 13.41 31.20 2.62
CA TYR A 97 12.77 29.93 2.27
C TYR A 97 13.48 28.78 3.01
N PHE A 98 13.53 28.87 4.32
CA PHE A 98 14.09 27.79 5.13
C PHE A 98 13.08 26.65 5.16
N ILE A 99 13.33 25.61 4.36
CA ILE A 99 12.61 24.34 4.45
C ILE A 99 13.29 23.56 5.57
N ASP A 100 12.54 23.31 6.62
CA ASP A 100 13.01 22.47 7.72
C ASP A 100 12.95 20.99 7.28
N TYR A 101 14.10 20.41 7.01
CA TYR A 101 14.22 18.99 6.60
C TYR A 101 13.97 18.01 7.75
N THR A 102 13.87 18.49 8.99
CA THR A 102 13.56 17.64 10.15
C THR A 102 12.06 17.44 10.32
N LEU A 103 11.23 18.27 9.68
CA LEU A 103 9.79 18.08 9.69
C LEU A 103 9.43 16.79 8.94
N PRO A 104 8.52 15.96 9.52
CA PRO A 104 8.05 14.78 8.83
C PRO A 104 7.39 15.18 7.51
N GLY A 105 7.70 14.44 6.45
CA GLY A 105 7.04 14.57 5.15
C GLY A 105 5.54 14.30 5.26
N ARG A 106 4.76 14.68 4.25
CA ARG A 106 3.35 14.28 4.16
C ARG A 106 3.29 12.76 4.16
N LYS A 107 2.58 12.17 5.12
CA LYS A 107 2.30 10.75 5.11
C LYS A 107 1.49 10.43 3.85
N MET A 108 2.06 9.65 2.96
CA MET A 108 1.28 9.01 1.91
C MET A 108 0.49 7.87 2.58
N GLU A 109 -0.82 8.01 2.64
CA GLU A 109 -1.68 6.91 3.10
C GLU A 109 -1.57 5.79 2.08
N ARG A 110 -1.11 4.63 2.53
CA ARG A 110 -1.11 3.41 1.73
C ARG A 110 -2.47 2.76 1.88
N GLY A 111 -3.07 2.35 0.78
CA GLY A 111 -4.24 1.48 0.80
C GLY A 111 -3.82 0.05 1.14
N SER A 112 -4.77 -0.74 1.64
CA SER A 112 -4.63 -2.18 1.84
C SER A 112 -5.85 -2.91 1.31
N LEU A 113 -5.73 -4.22 1.13
CA LEU A 113 -6.86 -5.07 0.84
C LEU A 113 -7.76 -5.17 2.09
N HIS A 114 -9.05 -5.37 1.85
CA HIS A 114 -10.00 -5.65 2.92
C HIS A 114 -9.59 -6.94 3.68
N PRO A 115 -9.68 -7.01 5.02
CA PRO A 115 -9.22 -8.17 5.79
C PRO A 115 -9.85 -9.50 5.35
N ILE A 116 -11.12 -9.50 4.91
CA ILE A 116 -11.77 -10.70 4.36
C ILE A 116 -11.10 -11.12 3.05
N THR A 117 -10.74 -10.18 2.18
CA THR A 117 -10.02 -10.49 0.92
C THR A 117 -8.66 -11.11 1.21
N MET A 118 -7.90 -10.56 2.16
CA MET A 118 -6.59 -11.11 2.54
C MET A 118 -6.70 -12.54 3.07
N ILE A 119 -7.69 -12.82 3.92
CA ILE A 119 -7.93 -14.18 4.43
C ILE A 119 -8.36 -15.12 3.31
N MET A 120 -9.24 -14.67 2.42
CA MET A 120 -9.70 -15.46 1.28
C MET A 120 -8.54 -15.84 0.37
N GLU A 121 -7.67 -14.91 0.02
CA GLU A 121 -6.48 -15.16 -0.80
C GLU A 121 -5.52 -16.13 -0.10
N GLU A 122 -5.28 -15.97 1.19
CA GLU A 122 -4.43 -16.90 1.96
C GLU A 122 -5.02 -18.34 2.01
N ILE A 123 -6.34 -18.47 2.18
CA ILE A 123 -7.00 -19.78 2.14
C ILE A 123 -6.88 -20.41 0.74
N ILE A 124 -7.12 -19.63 -0.31
CA ILE A 124 -6.99 -20.06 -1.69
C ILE A 124 -5.56 -20.54 -1.97
N GLU A 125 -4.56 -19.81 -1.51
CA GLU A 125 -3.16 -20.17 -1.68
C GLU A 125 -2.84 -21.53 -1.00
N ILE A 126 -3.29 -21.74 0.23
CA ILE A 126 -3.09 -23.01 0.96
C ILE A 126 -3.68 -24.18 0.18
N PHE A 127 -4.93 -24.08 -0.31
CA PHE A 127 -5.57 -25.16 -1.05
C PHE A 127 -4.97 -25.34 -2.45
N ASN A 128 -4.51 -24.26 -3.08
CA ASN A 128 -3.81 -24.35 -4.36
C ASN A 128 -2.52 -25.18 -4.26
N TYR A 129 -1.74 -25.02 -3.18
CA TYR A 129 -0.58 -25.88 -2.88
C TYR A 129 -0.96 -27.35 -2.67
N LEU A 130 -2.18 -27.64 -2.21
CA LEU A 130 -2.70 -28.99 -2.07
C LEU A 130 -3.29 -29.55 -3.38
N GLY A 131 -3.17 -28.82 -4.49
CA GLY A 131 -3.62 -29.24 -5.82
C GLY A 131 -5.11 -29.03 -6.09
N PHE A 132 -5.77 -28.12 -5.36
CA PHE A 132 -7.15 -27.77 -5.64
C PHE A 132 -7.25 -26.72 -6.75
N ASN A 133 -8.20 -26.90 -7.65
CA ASN A 133 -8.58 -25.91 -8.66
C ASN A 133 -9.66 -24.99 -8.12
N ILE A 134 -9.63 -23.73 -8.54
CA ILE A 134 -10.58 -22.70 -8.10
C ILE A 134 -11.74 -22.62 -9.09
N TYR A 135 -12.97 -22.66 -8.58
CA TYR A 135 -14.18 -22.51 -9.38
C TYR A 135 -15.06 -21.40 -8.80
N TYR A 136 -15.60 -20.57 -9.68
CA TYR A 136 -16.55 -19.51 -9.31
C TYR A 136 -17.93 -19.82 -9.89
N GLY A 137 -18.97 -19.50 -9.13
CA GLY A 137 -20.36 -19.72 -9.53
C GLY A 137 -21.24 -18.49 -9.35
N PRO A 138 -22.45 -18.52 -9.90
CA PRO A 138 -23.40 -17.41 -9.80
C PRO A 138 -23.91 -17.25 -8.36
N GLU A 139 -24.15 -15.98 -7.95
CA GLU A 139 -24.76 -15.66 -6.65
C GLU A 139 -26.31 -15.86 -6.67
N ILE A 140 -26.93 -15.62 -7.82
CA ILE A 140 -28.34 -15.93 -8.06
C ILE A 140 -28.42 -17.34 -8.63
N GLU A 141 -28.99 -18.26 -7.86
CA GLU A 141 -28.95 -19.68 -8.18
C GLU A 141 -30.36 -20.26 -8.35
N ASN A 142 -30.47 -21.26 -9.22
CA ASN A 142 -31.69 -22.03 -9.35
C ASN A 142 -31.91 -22.92 -8.12
N LYS A 143 -33.15 -23.01 -7.66
CA LYS A 143 -33.54 -23.87 -6.52
C LYS A 143 -33.07 -25.30 -6.65
N TYR A 144 -32.99 -25.83 -7.88
CA TYR A 144 -32.48 -27.19 -8.14
C TYR A 144 -31.04 -27.33 -7.63
N TYR A 145 -30.14 -26.44 -8.04
CA TYR A 145 -28.73 -26.49 -7.60
C TYR A 145 -28.53 -26.13 -6.14
N ASN A 146 -29.35 -25.18 -5.63
CA ASN A 146 -29.19 -24.71 -4.24
C ASN A 146 -29.78 -25.69 -3.22
N PHE A 147 -30.75 -26.56 -3.63
CA PHE A 147 -31.46 -27.44 -2.72
C PHE A 147 -31.62 -28.86 -3.25
N ASP A 148 -32.29 -29.05 -4.40
CA ASP A 148 -32.74 -30.39 -4.85
C ASP A 148 -31.57 -31.31 -5.13
N ALA A 149 -30.58 -30.86 -5.90
CA ALA A 149 -29.38 -31.63 -6.23
C ALA A 149 -28.47 -31.89 -5.01
N LEU A 150 -28.61 -31.10 -3.95
CA LEU A 150 -27.90 -31.24 -2.68
C LEU A 150 -28.67 -32.12 -1.67
N ASN A 151 -29.63 -32.88 -2.11
CA ASN A 151 -30.42 -33.78 -1.25
C ASN A 151 -31.15 -33.09 -0.11
N ILE A 152 -31.43 -31.76 -0.23
CA ILE A 152 -32.17 -30.97 0.78
C ILE A 152 -33.67 -31.22 0.54
N PRO A 153 -34.41 -31.82 1.48
CA PRO A 153 -35.83 -32.12 1.28
C PRO A 153 -36.72 -30.89 1.21
N HIS A 154 -37.90 -31.01 0.62
CA HIS A 154 -38.83 -29.88 0.41
C HIS A 154 -39.30 -29.22 1.69
N ASN A 155 -39.42 -29.99 2.79
CA ASN A 155 -39.85 -29.49 4.10
C ASN A 155 -38.70 -28.99 5.00
N HIS A 156 -37.47 -28.90 4.45
CA HIS A 156 -36.32 -28.44 5.22
C HIS A 156 -36.45 -26.94 5.55
N PRO A 157 -36.14 -26.50 6.81
CA PRO A 157 -36.24 -25.09 7.23
C PRO A 157 -35.49 -24.12 6.33
N ALA A 158 -34.30 -24.49 5.86
CA ALA A 158 -33.49 -23.65 4.97
C ALA A 158 -34.19 -23.24 3.65
N ARG A 159 -35.31 -23.89 3.27
CA ARG A 159 -36.13 -23.50 2.10
C ARG A 159 -37.17 -22.43 2.43
N ASN A 160 -37.38 -22.13 3.71
CA ASN A 160 -38.37 -21.14 4.11
C ASN A 160 -37.95 -19.73 3.69
N ILE A 161 -38.94 -18.89 3.44
CA ILE A 161 -38.72 -17.46 3.14
C ILE A 161 -38.10 -16.72 4.35
N SER A 162 -38.29 -17.26 5.57
CA SER A 162 -37.66 -16.72 6.77
C SER A 162 -36.12 -16.79 6.71
N ASP A 163 -35.54 -17.82 6.06
CA ASP A 163 -34.12 -18.13 6.12
C ASP A 163 -33.39 -17.82 4.80
N THR A 164 -34.10 -17.88 3.68
CA THR A 164 -33.54 -17.72 2.33
C THR A 164 -34.12 -16.52 1.60
N PHE A 165 -33.31 -15.79 0.84
CA PHE A 165 -33.74 -14.71 -0.03
C PHE A 165 -34.17 -15.25 -1.39
N TRP A 166 -35.49 -15.26 -1.64
CA TRP A 166 -36.11 -15.69 -2.88
C TRP A 166 -36.32 -14.51 -3.82
N PHE A 167 -35.94 -14.64 -5.09
CA PHE A 167 -36.33 -13.73 -6.17
C PHE A 167 -37.69 -14.08 -6.73
N ASN A 168 -37.94 -15.38 -6.93
CA ASN A 168 -39.18 -15.94 -7.38
C ASN A 168 -39.26 -17.43 -7.00
N SER A 169 -40.26 -18.16 -7.50
CA SER A 169 -40.45 -19.60 -7.20
C SER A 169 -39.29 -20.52 -7.63
N ASN A 170 -38.34 -20.04 -8.44
CA ASN A 170 -37.29 -20.87 -9.03
C ASN A 170 -35.87 -20.38 -8.71
N TYR A 171 -35.69 -19.11 -8.33
CA TYR A 171 -34.38 -18.51 -8.10
C TYR A 171 -34.25 -17.91 -6.72
N VAL A 172 -33.07 -18.11 -6.13
CA VAL A 172 -32.68 -17.62 -4.79
C VAL A 172 -31.33 -16.95 -4.84
N LEU A 173 -31.03 -16.09 -3.85
CA LEU A 173 -29.63 -15.86 -3.50
C LEU A 173 -29.08 -17.11 -2.84
N ARG A 174 -27.96 -17.65 -3.35
CA ARG A 174 -27.39 -18.89 -2.86
C ARG A 174 -27.12 -18.83 -1.36
N THR A 175 -27.55 -19.83 -0.64
CA THR A 175 -27.35 -19.95 0.81
C THR A 175 -26.00 -20.58 1.19
N GLN A 176 -25.32 -21.15 0.21
CA GLN A 176 -24.04 -21.82 0.30
C GLN A 176 -23.38 -21.88 -1.08
N THR A 177 -22.07 -22.09 -1.14
CA THR A 177 -21.37 -22.26 -2.43
C THR A 177 -21.45 -23.68 -2.97
N SER A 178 -22.06 -24.64 -2.25
CA SER A 178 -22.26 -26.06 -2.63
C SER A 178 -22.99 -26.26 -3.96
N SER A 179 -23.84 -25.32 -4.37
CA SER A 179 -24.49 -25.35 -5.68
C SER A 179 -23.49 -25.46 -6.84
N MET A 180 -22.31 -24.84 -6.69
CA MET A 180 -21.26 -24.93 -7.70
C MET A 180 -20.56 -26.30 -7.68
N GLN A 181 -20.55 -27.04 -6.55
CA GLN A 181 -20.02 -28.41 -6.52
C GLN A 181 -20.79 -29.29 -7.50
N ILE A 182 -22.12 -29.18 -7.53
CA ILE A 182 -22.97 -29.94 -8.48
C ILE A 182 -22.58 -29.63 -9.93
N ARG A 183 -22.41 -28.34 -10.26
CA ARG A 183 -22.01 -27.89 -11.60
C ARG A 183 -20.62 -28.40 -12.01
N VAL A 184 -19.70 -28.52 -11.05
CA VAL A 184 -18.35 -29.08 -11.29
C VAL A 184 -18.45 -30.57 -11.54
N LEU A 185 -19.24 -31.28 -10.72
CA LEU A 185 -19.45 -32.72 -10.85
C LEU A 185 -20.15 -33.13 -12.15
N GLU A 186 -21.15 -32.33 -12.60
CA GLU A 186 -21.84 -32.56 -13.89
C GLU A 186 -20.91 -32.48 -15.10
N LYS A 187 -19.86 -31.61 -15.01
CA LYS A 187 -18.90 -31.40 -16.10
C LYS A 187 -17.71 -32.35 -16.05
N ASN A 188 -17.34 -32.81 -14.86
CA ASN A 188 -16.15 -33.63 -14.64
C ASN A 188 -16.50 -34.79 -13.69
N PRO A 189 -16.63 -35.99 -14.16
CA PRO A 189 -17.06 -37.15 -13.33
C PRO A 189 -15.98 -37.65 -12.35
N GLY A 190 -14.76 -37.09 -12.35
CA GLY A 190 -13.67 -37.39 -11.39
C GLY A 190 -12.36 -37.78 -12.05
N PRO A 191 -11.23 -37.83 -11.33
CA PRO A 191 -11.00 -37.32 -9.99
C PRO A 191 -10.97 -35.78 -9.95
N ILE A 192 -11.43 -35.16 -8.84
CA ILE A 192 -11.58 -33.72 -8.70
C ILE A 192 -11.04 -33.27 -7.36
N ARG A 193 -10.32 -32.13 -7.35
CA ARG A 193 -10.06 -31.34 -6.17
C ARG A 193 -10.45 -29.89 -6.50
N ALA A 194 -11.51 -29.41 -5.88
CA ALA A 194 -12.09 -28.09 -6.18
C ALA A 194 -12.27 -27.26 -4.90
N ILE A 195 -11.98 -25.97 -4.98
CA ILE A 195 -12.42 -24.98 -3.99
C ILE A 195 -13.30 -23.95 -4.66
N ILE A 196 -14.32 -23.51 -3.95
CA ILE A 196 -15.36 -22.63 -4.46
C ILE A 196 -15.53 -21.47 -3.49
N PRO A 197 -14.77 -20.38 -3.66
CA PRO A 197 -14.94 -19.17 -2.87
C PRO A 197 -16.13 -18.36 -3.39
N GLY A 198 -16.83 -17.68 -2.47
CA GLY A 198 -17.88 -16.77 -2.87
C GLY A 198 -18.72 -16.21 -1.75
N LYS A 199 -19.55 -15.23 -2.09
CA LYS A 199 -20.57 -14.67 -1.19
C LYS A 199 -21.77 -15.61 -1.09
N VAL A 200 -22.31 -15.67 0.09
CA VAL A 200 -23.53 -16.44 0.40
C VAL A 200 -24.48 -15.59 1.24
N TYR A 201 -25.76 -15.96 1.25
CA TYR A 201 -26.82 -15.12 1.75
C TYR A 201 -27.80 -15.91 2.62
N ARG A 202 -28.02 -15.43 3.86
CA ARG A 202 -28.99 -16.01 4.80
C ARG A 202 -29.69 -14.90 5.55
N ARG A 203 -30.96 -15.07 5.88
CA ARG A 203 -31.72 -14.08 6.68
C ARG A 203 -31.40 -14.25 8.16
N ASP A 204 -30.18 -13.88 8.53
CA ASP A 204 -29.71 -13.94 9.91
C ASP A 204 -28.87 -12.72 10.21
N TYR A 205 -29.05 -12.11 11.39
CA TYR A 205 -28.34 -10.88 11.75
C TYR A 205 -28.18 -10.76 13.25
N ASP A 206 -26.97 -11.04 13.75
CA ASP A 206 -26.56 -10.79 15.12
C ASP A 206 -25.05 -10.47 15.19
N HIS A 207 -24.43 -10.51 16.38
CA HIS A 207 -22.99 -10.25 16.53
C HIS A 207 -22.09 -11.35 15.94
N THR A 208 -22.65 -12.51 15.57
CA THR A 208 -21.96 -13.65 14.96
C THR A 208 -22.44 -13.98 13.55
N HIS A 209 -23.53 -13.33 13.08
CA HIS A 209 -24.15 -13.56 11.79
C HIS A 209 -24.44 -12.27 11.05
N THR A 210 -24.29 -12.30 9.73
CA THR A 210 -24.65 -11.21 8.81
C THR A 210 -25.43 -11.75 7.63
N PRO A 211 -26.36 -10.97 7.05
CA PRO A 211 -27.17 -11.43 5.94
C PRO A 211 -26.38 -11.85 4.71
N MET A 212 -25.21 -11.29 4.51
CA MET A 212 -24.23 -11.68 3.50
C MET A 212 -22.91 -11.94 4.20
N PHE A 213 -22.28 -13.06 3.85
CA PHE A 213 -20.95 -13.43 4.33
C PHE A 213 -20.20 -14.21 3.24
N HIS A 214 -18.92 -14.51 3.48
CA HIS A 214 -18.09 -15.21 2.53
C HIS A 214 -17.85 -16.65 2.99
N GLN A 215 -17.92 -17.57 2.05
CA GLN A 215 -17.70 -18.99 2.27
C GLN A 215 -16.73 -19.52 1.24
N ILE A 216 -15.84 -20.43 1.65
CA ILE A 216 -15.08 -21.27 0.75
C ILE A 216 -15.51 -22.70 1.00
N GLU A 217 -15.98 -23.37 -0.02
CA GLU A 217 -16.24 -24.80 0.04
C GLU A 217 -15.20 -25.57 -0.75
N GLY A 218 -14.84 -26.74 -0.24
CA GLY A 218 -13.96 -27.68 -0.89
C GLY A 218 -14.68 -28.97 -1.22
N LEU A 219 -14.33 -29.56 -2.36
CA LEU A 219 -14.81 -30.86 -2.84
C LEU A 219 -13.61 -31.67 -3.31
N ILE A 220 -13.55 -32.90 -2.86
CA ILE A 220 -12.60 -33.90 -3.33
C ILE A 220 -13.38 -35.14 -3.80
N VAL A 221 -13.11 -35.60 -5.01
CA VAL A 221 -13.62 -36.85 -5.55
C VAL A 221 -12.42 -37.69 -6.00
N ASP A 222 -12.33 -38.91 -5.50
CA ASP A 222 -11.24 -39.80 -5.83
C ASP A 222 -11.68 -41.26 -5.59
N GLU A 223 -10.94 -42.27 -6.08
CA GLU A 223 -11.28 -43.66 -5.95
C GLU A 223 -11.29 -44.18 -4.50
N SER A 224 -10.47 -43.61 -3.62
CA SER A 224 -10.28 -44.11 -2.26
C SER A 224 -10.25 -43.03 -1.19
N ILE A 225 -11.03 -41.96 -1.34
CA ILE A 225 -11.07 -40.91 -0.34
C ILE A 225 -11.86 -41.33 0.89
N SER A 226 -11.35 -41.04 2.08
CA SER A 226 -11.95 -41.39 3.36
C SER A 226 -12.15 -40.19 4.26
N PHE A 227 -12.95 -40.35 5.31
CA PHE A 227 -13.11 -39.31 6.33
C PHE A 227 -11.78 -38.99 7.04
N SER A 228 -10.86 -39.94 7.16
CA SER A 228 -9.53 -39.72 7.72
C SER A 228 -8.68 -38.78 6.84
N ASN A 229 -8.79 -38.91 5.52
CA ASN A 229 -8.12 -37.98 4.59
C ASN A 229 -8.67 -36.58 4.74
N LEU A 230 -10.00 -36.43 4.81
CA LEU A 230 -10.66 -35.15 5.03
C LEU A 230 -10.19 -34.51 6.35
N LYS A 231 -10.18 -35.27 7.43
CA LYS A 231 -9.72 -34.82 8.74
C LYS A 231 -8.29 -34.32 8.68
N TRP A 232 -7.38 -35.04 8.06
CA TRP A 232 -5.98 -34.64 7.92
C TRP A 232 -5.83 -33.34 7.14
N ILE A 233 -6.55 -33.19 6.01
CA ILE A 233 -6.51 -31.96 5.21
C ILE A 233 -6.96 -30.75 6.04
N LEU A 234 -8.06 -30.89 6.78
CA LEU A 234 -8.65 -29.78 7.55
C LEU A 234 -7.80 -29.41 8.78
N GLU A 235 -7.21 -30.39 9.47
CA GLU A 235 -6.27 -30.13 10.59
C GLU A 235 -5.04 -29.36 10.10
N ASN A 236 -4.43 -29.78 8.99
CA ASN A 236 -3.28 -29.08 8.38
C ASN A 236 -3.65 -27.67 7.92
N PHE A 237 -4.82 -27.49 7.31
CA PHE A 237 -5.33 -26.20 6.93
C PHE A 237 -5.42 -25.24 8.12
N VAL A 238 -6.03 -25.65 9.23
CA VAL A 238 -6.20 -24.82 10.42
C VAL A 238 -4.86 -24.43 11.03
N ILE A 239 -3.91 -25.37 11.11
CA ILE A 239 -2.56 -25.11 11.62
C ILE A 239 -1.85 -24.06 10.73
N GLN A 240 -1.99 -24.16 9.41
CA GLN A 240 -1.34 -23.23 8.47
C GLN A 240 -1.95 -21.82 8.52
N ILE A 241 -3.29 -21.71 8.49
CA ILE A 241 -3.97 -20.41 8.44
C ILE A 241 -3.83 -19.61 9.75
N LEU A 242 -3.87 -20.30 10.90
CA LEU A 242 -3.79 -19.66 12.20
C LEU A 242 -2.36 -19.58 12.75
N LYS A 243 -1.40 -20.28 12.14
CA LYS A 243 0.04 -20.30 12.52
C LYS A 243 0.28 -20.52 14.01
N LYS A 244 -0.56 -21.34 14.65
CA LYS A 244 -0.56 -21.62 16.10
C LYS A 244 -0.90 -23.08 16.36
N ASN A 245 -0.34 -23.60 17.44
CA ASN A 245 -0.76 -24.90 17.97
C ASN A 245 -2.11 -24.71 18.71
N ILE A 246 -3.20 -25.05 18.04
CA ILE A 246 -4.57 -24.86 18.52
C ILE A 246 -5.19 -26.23 18.76
N LYS A 247 -5.95 -26.36 19.83
CA LYS A 247 -6.72 -27.59 20.05
C LYS A 247 -7.91 -27.60 19.11
N ILE A 248 -8.04 -28.72 18.41
CA ILE A 248 -9.08 -28.98 17.41
C ILE A 248 -9.90 -30.16 17.93
N ARG A 249 -11.20 -30.12 17.72
CA ARG A 249 -12.08 -31.28 17.88
C ARG A 249 -13.05 -31.39 16.72
N PHE A 250 -13.39 -32.62 16.38
CA PHE A 250 -14.50 -32.92 15.50
C PHE A 250 -15.66 -33.43 16.34
N ARG A 251 -16.85 -32.97 16.05
CA ARG A 251 -18.09 -33.49 16.63
C ARG A 251 -19.06 -33.89 15.54
N SER A 252 -19.84 -34.91 15.75
CA SER A 252 -20.86 -35.35 14.81
C SER A 252 -21.90 -34.25 14.55
N SER A 253 -22.31 -34.10 13.34
CA SER A 253 -23.35 -33.17 12.88
C SER A 253 -24.23 -33.83 11.82
N TYR A 254 -25.20 -33.09 11.32
CA TYR A 254 -26.07 -33.53 10.26
C TYR A 254 -26.20 -32.47 9.18
N PHE A 255 -25.86 -32.84 7.94
CA PHE A 255 -26.13 -32.07 6.74
C PHE A 255 -26.78 -32.97 5.69
N PRO A 256 -27.87 -32.54 5.00
CA PRO A 256 -28.57 -33.41 4.03
C PRO A 256 -27.70 -33.94 2.89
N PHE A 257 -26.64 -33.22 2.55
CA PHE A 257 -25.73 -33.47 1.42
C PHE A 257 -24.46 -34.24 1.83
N THR A 258 -24.27 -34.59 3.11
CA THR A 258 -23.12 -35.40 3.57
C THR A 258 -23.55 -36.51 4.52
N CYS A 259 -22.83 -37.64 4.49
CA CYS A 259 -23.02 -38.78 5.38
C CYS A 259 -21.74 -39.65 5.41
N PRO A 260 -21.00 -39.72 6.56
CA PRO A 260 -21.22 -39.02 7.81
C PRO A 260 -20.88 -37.52 7.70
N SER A 261 -21.50 -36.73 8.57
CA SER A 261 -21.27 -35.30 8.69
C SER A 261 -20.59 -34.98 10.01
N ALA A 262 -19.74 -33.97 10.00
CA ALA A 262 -19.09 -33.46 11.19
C ALA A 262 -18.91 -31.93 11.14
N GLU A 263 -18.78 -31.32 12.29
CA GLU A 263 -18.33 -29.96 12.45
C GLU A 263 -16.98 -29.94 13.15
N MET A 264 -16.13 -28.99 12.73
CA MET A 264 -14.83 -28.79 13.38
C MET A 264 -14.90 -27.53 14.22
N ASP A 265 -14.56 -27.70 15.50
CA ASP A 265 -14.41 -26.61 16.46
C ASP A 265 -12.93 -26.42 16.81
N ILE A 266 -12.57 -25.18 17.09
CA ILE A 266 -11.27 -24.83 17.66
C ILE A 266 -11.45 -24.17 19.04
N GLN A 267 -10.46 -24.36 19.91
CA GLN A 267 -10.46 -23.73 21.24
C GLN A 267 -9.80 -22.35 21.16
N ASP A 268 -10.55 -21.31 21.57
CA ASP A 268 -10.02 -19.95 21.69
C ASP A 268 -9.03 -19.80 22.87
N LYS A 269 -8.45 -18.62 23.03
CA LYS A 269 -7.51 -18.32 24.13
C LYS A 269 -8.16 -18.40 25.53
N ASN A 270 -9.47 -18.28 25.61
CA ASN A 270 -10.25 -18.28 26.84
C ASN A 270 -10.74 -19.69 27.20
N GLY A 271 -10.45 -20.69 26.35
CA GLY A 271 -10.88 -22.05 26.53
C GLY A 271 -12.24 -22.38 25.93
N ASN A 272 -12.92 -21.43 25.28
CA ASN A 272 -14.21 -21.66 24.63
C ASN A 272 -14.05 -22.36 23.29
N TRP A 273 -15.00 -23.19 22.94
CA TRP A 273 -15.04 -23.85 21.65
C TRP A 273 -15.83 -23.02 20.64
N LEU A 274 -15.23 -22.77 19.49
CA LEU A 274 -15.84 -22.04 18.39
C LEU A 274 -15.86 -22.93 17.16
N GLU A 275 -17.05 -23.14 16.59
CA GLU A 275 -17.22 -23.80 15.31
C GLU A 275 -16.67 -22.93 14.18
N ILE A 276 -15.86 -23.54 13.31
CA ILE A 276 -15.24 -22.84 12.19
C ILE A 276 -15.66 -23.38 10.81
N LEU A 277 -16.02 -24.66 10.72
CA LEU A 277 -16.41 -25.29 9.46
C LEU A 277 -17.28 -26.53 9.68
N GLY A 278 -18.09 -26.81 8.67
CA GLY A 278 -18.79 -28.07 8.51
C GLY A 278 -18.10 -28.93 7.44
N CYS A 279 -18.15 -30.28 7.60
CA CYS A 279 -17.52 -31.17 6.67
C CYS A 279 -18.19 -32.56 6.66
N GLY A 280 -17.89 -33.39 5.67
CA GLY A 280 -18.38 -34.77 5.63
C GLY A 280 -18.07 -35.50 4.34
N MET A 281 -18.41 -36.78 4.32
CA MET A 281 -18.43 -37.56 3.06
C MET A 281 -19.68 -37.17 2.26
N VAL A 282 -19.54 -36.94 0.98
CA VAL A 282 -20.66 -36.54 0.11
C VAL A 282 -21.71 -37.64 0.09
N HIS A 283 -22.98 -37.26 0.28
CA HIS A 283 -24.08 -38.24 0.35
C HIS A 283 -24.23 -38.97 -0.99
N PRO A 284 -24.45 -40.32 -0.99
CA PRO A 284 -24.59 -41.11 -2.24
C PRO A 284 -25.65 -40.55 -3.21
N ASN A 285 -26.75 -40.01 -2.70
CA ASN A 285 -27.77 -39.38 -3.55
C ASN A 285 -27.22 -38.22 -4.38
N VAL A 286 -26.33 -37.42 -3.81
CA VAL A 286 -25.70 -36.27 -4.51
C VAL A 286 -24.81 -36.76 -5.64
N LEU A 287 -23.98 -37.80 -5.40
CA LEU A 287 -23.17 -38.44 -6.44
C LEU A 287 -24.04 -39.03 -7.57
N LYS A 288 -25.11 -39.72 -7.19
CA LYS A 288 -26.07 -40.28 -8.13
C LYS A 288 -26.76 -39.22 -8.99
N THR A 289 -27.14 -38.08 -8.40
CA THR A 289 -27.73 -36.94 -9.12
C THR A 289 -26.77 -36.39 -10.17
N CYS A 290 -25.48 -36.45 -9.93
CA CYS A 290 -24.43 -36.03 -10.86
C CYS A 290 -23.91 -37.12 -11.77
N ASN A 291 -24.57 -38.30 -11.82
CA ASN A 291 -24.16 -39.49 -12.60
C ASN A 291 -22.75 -40.02 -12.27
N ILE A 292 -22.32 -39.91 -11.02
CA ILE A 292 -21.03 -40.43 -10.55
C ILE A 292 -21.26 -41.82 -9.93
N ASP A 293 -20.49 -42.79 -10.38
CA ASP A 293 -20.57 -44.17 -9.84
C ASP A 293 -19.95 -44.21 -8.43
N GLY A 294 -20.81 -44.31 -7.42
CA GLY A 294 -20.41 -44.42 -6.02
C GLY A 294 -19.67 -45.72 -5.64
N ASN A 295 -19.61 -46.74 -6.54
CA ASN A 295 -18.80 -47.94 -6.35
C ASN A 295 -17.33 -47.69 -6.75
N VAL A 296 -17.09 -46.75 -7.66
CA VAL A 296 -15.74 -46.39 -8.14
C VAL A 296 -15.19 -45.22 -7.36
N TYR A 297 -16.02 -44.18 -7.17
CA TYR A 297 -15.62 -42.95 -6.57
C TYR A 297 -16.25 -42.71 -5.21
N SER A 298 -15.45 -42.23 -4.28
CA SER A 298 -15.90 -41.64 -3.04
C SER A 298 -15.59 -40.15 -3.04
N ALA A 299 -16.35 -39.34 -2.30
CA ALA A 299 -16.17 -37.93 -2.25
C ALA A 299 -16.30 -37.35 -0.83
N CYS A 300 -15.57 -36.33 -0.54
CA CYS A 300 -15.72 -35.54 0.68
C CYS A 300 -15.79 -34.03 0.38
N ALA A 301 -16.50 -33.34 1.25
CA ALA A 301 -16.67 -31.87 1.12
C ALA A 301 -16.57 -31.20 2.48
N PHE A 302 -16.26 -29.90 2.42
CA PHE A 302 -16.19 -29.03 3.60
C PHE A 302 -16.60 -27.60 3.24
N GLY A 303 -17.10 -26.84 4.22
CA GLY A 303 -17.48 -25.44 4.04
C GLY A 303 -16.95 -24.58 5.18
N ILE A 304 -16.18 -23.55 4.84
CA ILE A 304 -15.48 -22.66 5.77
C ILE A 304 -16.08 -21.25 5.70
N GLY A 305 -16.55 -20.71 6.83
CA GLY A 305 -16.91 -19.29 6.95
C GLY A 305 -15.66 -18.41 7.11
N ILE A 306 -15.41 -17.54 6.16
CA ILE A 306 -14.17 -16.75 6.12
C ILE A 306 -14.12 -15.75 7.26
N GLU A 307 -15.24 -15.11 7.57
CA GLU A 307 -15.35 -14.12 8.65
C GLU A 307 -14.99 -14.72 10.01
N ARG A 308 -15.40 -15.96 10.29
CA ARG A 308 -15.05 -16.65 11.54
C ARG A 308 -13.55 -16.89 11.67
N ILE A 309 -12.88 -17.25 10.59
CA ILE A 309 -11.41 -17.35 10.54
C ILE A 309 -10.78 -15.99 10.77
N ALA A 310 -11.30 -14.92 10.13
CA ALA A 310 -10.80 -13.56 10.29
C ALA A 310 -10.97 -13.05 11.74
N MET A 311 -12.13 -13.29 12.35
CA MET A 311 -12.39 -12.96 13.77
C MET A 311 -11.36 -13.60 14.71
N LEU A 312 -11.06 -14.87 14.50
CA LEU A 312 -10.06 -15.61 15.29
C LEU A 312 -8.64 -15.11 15.06
N LYS A 313 -8.27 -14.90 13.80
CA LYS A 313 -6.92 -14.49 13.42
C LYS A 313 -6.59 -13.09 13.94
N TYR A 314 -7.54 -12.18 13.81
CA TYR A 314 -7.39 -10.77 14.18
C TYR A 314 -7.94 -10.44 15.58
N SER A 315 -8.52 -11.42 16.31
CA SER A 315 -9.14 -11.25 17.63
C SER A 315 -10.26 -10.20 17.63
N ILE A 316 -11.14 -10.26 16.62
CA ILE A 316 -12.32 -9.39 16.46
C ILE A 316 -13.53 -10.12 17.07
N SER A 317 -14.29 -9.44 17.92
CA SER A 317 -15.42 -10.02 18.65
C SER A 317 -16.76 -9.89 17.94
N ASP A 318 -16.89 -9.00 16.97
CA ASP A 318 -18.14 -8.70 16.27
C ASP A 318 -17.92 -8.76 14.75
N ILE A 319 -18.65 -9.66 14.09
CA ILE A 319 -18.55 -9.88 12.63
C ILE A 319 -18.98 -8.64 11.82
N ARG A 320 -19.86 -7.80 12.38
CA ARG A 320 -20.41 -6.63 11.68
C ARG A 320 -19.33 -5.59 11.37
N CYS A 321 -18.26 -5.53 12.16
CA CYS A 321 -17.13 -4.64 11.92
C CYS A 321 -16.51 -4.79 10.51
N PHE A 322 -16.59 -5.98 9.92
CA PHE A 322 -16.10 -6.21 8.55
C PHE A 322 -16.96 -5.55 7.47
N PHE A 323 -18.21 -5.18 7.78
CA PHE A 323 -19.17 -4.69 6.80
C PHE A 323 -19.61 -3.24 7.03
N GLU A 324 -19.26 -2.61 8.16
CA GLU A 324 -19.64 -1.25 8.51
C GLU A 324 -18.81 -0.17 7.80
N ASN A 325 -17.74 -0.54 7.11
CA ASN A 325 -16.79 0.35 6.41
C ASN A 325 -16.21 1.47 7.28
N ASP A 326 -16.03 1.23 8.59
CA ASP A 326 -15.33 2.17 9.47
C ASP A 326 -13.85 2.26 9.07
N ILE A 327 -13.45 3.43 8.57
CA ILE A 327 -12.07 3.68 8.14
C ILE A 327 -11.06 3.46 9.28
N ARG A 328 -11.42 3.71 10.54
CA ARG A 328 -10.56 3.48 11.71
C ARG A 328 -10.30 1.99 11.92
N PHE A 329 -11.31 1.16 11.63
CA PHE A 329 -11.17 -0.30 11.64
C PHE A 329 -10.30 -0.77 10.48
N LEU A 330 -10.61 -0.34 9.26
CA LEU A 330 -9.92 -0.77 8.04
C LEU A 330 -8.43 -0.36 8.02
N LYS A 331 -8.09 0.81 8.55
CA LYS A 331 -6.69 1.28 8.66
C LYS A 331 -5.79 0.42 9.55
N GLN A 332 -6.34 -0.51 10.33
CA GLN A 332 -5.55 -1.42 11.18
C GLN A 332 -4.90 -2.56 10.36
N PHE A 333 -5.30 -2.76 9.13
CA PHE A 333 -4.85 -3.85 8.25
C PHE A 333 -3.87 -3.38 7.14
N VAL A 334 -3.25 -2.22 7.31
CA VAL A 334 -2.28 -1.64 6.37
C VAL A 334 -0.88 -2.20 6.61
#